data_10fe50ee8b16195c0d3933096676ae24
#
_entry.id   10fe50ee8b16195c0d3933096676ae24
#
_cell.length_a   1.000
_cell.length_b   1.000
_cell.length_c   1.000
_cell.angle_alpha   90.00
_cell.angle_beta   90.00
_cell.angle_gamma   90.00
#
_symmetry.space_group_name_H-M   'P 1'
#
loop_
_entity.id
_entity.type
_entity.pdbx_description
1 polymer ?
#
loop_
_entity_poly.entity_id
_entity_poly.type
_entity_poly.pdbx_seq_one_letter_code
_entity_poly.pdbx_strand_id
1 'polypeptide(L)'
;MIRLTVPSVKGVDAKTLWGFIGQLAHPSVAVEGTLTKFTVPSRTGWKLSVADGRVLYVFAKAPLEGQMPNDGPILLGDIADGAVEVDLSKCKWLAHPGLGTGPTAEQARESWFAAFNFIGEDQLREGQVGLRRPQLGALHAIHAHWSTKSDVATVVMPTGTGKTETMLAAMISGMCTRVMVIVPTDALRTQIALKFFSLGILKHPRSVLLAANVLRPVVGTLEKRPTAVEEVDELFRRCNVIVTTSALAGKCSHEVQVRMAELCTHLFIDEAHHAAAPTWHAFKSVFKAQMRHVL
;
A
#
# COMPACT_ATOMS: atom_id res chain seq x y z
N MET A 1 26.12 9.89 19.03
CA MET A 1 25.15 9.62 17.95
C MET A 1 24.13 8.60 18.45
N ILE A 2 22.87 8.76 18.07
CA ILE A 2 21.79 7.82 18.39
C ILE A 2 21.12 7.36 17.10
N ARG A 3 20.55 6.16 17.10
CA ARG A 3 19.73 5.59 16.02
C ARG A 3 18.29 5.49 16.46
N LEU A 4 17.37 6.17 15.79
CA LEU A 4 15.93 6.11 16.06
C LEU A 4 15.21 5.43 14.89
N THR A 5 14.44 4.37 15.17
CA THR A 5 13.49 3.84 14.19
C THR A 5 12.18 4.60 14.31
N VAL A 6 11.87 5.45 13.32
CA VAL A 6 10.66 6.28 13.32
C VAL A 6 9.48 5.59 12.65
N PRO A 7 8.23 5.95 12.99
CA PRO A 7 7.04 5.35 12.40
C PRO A 7 6.91 5.69 10.91
N SER A 8 6.13 4.86 10.21
CA SER A 8 5.67 5.20 8.86
C SER A 8 4.80 6.45 8.86
N VAL A 9 4.82 7.18 7.75
CA VAL A 9 3.98 8.36 7.52
C VAL A 9 2.89 8.00 6.53
N LYS A 10 1.64 8.23 6.90
CA LYS A 10 0.49 7.99 6.04
C LYS A 10 0.06 9.31 5.39
N GLY A 11 0.12 9.36 4.07
CA GLY A 11 -0.39 10.49 3.29
C GLY A 11 -1.91 10.53 3.26
N VAL A 12 -2.55 9.34 3.24
CA VAL A 12 -3.98 9.16 3.44
C VAL A 12 -4.18 8.15 4.57
N ASP A 13 -5.07 8.47 5.51
CA ASP A 13 -5.46 7.59 6.63
C ASP A 13 -6.90 7.93 7.01
N ALA A 14 -7.86 7.32 6.33
CA ALA A 14 -9.27 7.61 6.51
C ALA A 14 -10.07 6.35 6.80
N LYS A 15 -10.81 6.35 7.92
CA LYS A 15 -11.88 5.37 8.18
C LYS A 15 -13.14 5.81 7.47
N THR A 16 -13.78 4.89 6.75
CA THR A 16 -15.08 5.07 6.14
C THR A 16 -16.11 4.18 6.83
N LEU A 17 -17.39 4.32 6.50
CA LEU A 17 -18.44 3.44 7.00
C LEU A 17 -18.24 1.99 6.55
N TRP A 18 -17.61 1.78 5.39
CA TRP A 18 -17.47 0.47 4.75
C TRP A 18 -16.09 -0.16 4.93
N GLY A 19 -15.11 0.60 5.42
CA GLY A 19 -13.75 0.11 5.64
C GLY A 19 -12.74 1.22 5.82
N PHE A 20 -11.56 1.05 5.24
CA PHE A 20 -10.42 1.94 5.41
C PHE A 20 -9.86 2.37 4.05
N ILE A 21 -9.37 3.60 3.96
CA ILE A 21 -8.59 4.10 2.82
C ILE A 21 -7.25 4.60 3.34
N GLY A 22 -6.16 4.13 2.75
CA GLY A 22 -4.83 4.55 3.15
C GLY A 22 -3.86 4.68 1.99
N GLN A 23 -2.84 5.52 2.21
CA GLN A 23 -1.68 5.65 1.34
C GLN A 23 -0.43 5.87 2.19
N LEU A 24 0.60 5.08 1.93
CA LEU A 24 1.87 5.18 2.64
C LEU A 24 2.78 6.21 1.94
N ALA A 25 2.96 7.38 2.54
CA ALA A 25 3.89 8.38 2.04
C ALA A 25 5.35 7.93 2.27
N HIS A 26 5.68 7.60 3.52
CA HIS A 26 7.02 7.13 3.89
C HIS A 26 6.93 5.85 4.74
N PRO A 27 7.76 4.82 4.49
CA PRO A 27 7.86 3.66 5.35
C PRO A 27 8.51 4.04 6.69
N SER A 28 8.39 3.17 7.69
CA SER A 28 9.21 3.25 8.90
C SER A 28 10.68 3.10 8.52
N VAL A 29 11.53 3.99 9.02
CA VAL A 29 12.96 4.04 8.71
C VAL A 29 13.78 4.28 9.97
N ALA A 30 15.03 3.82 9.96
CA ALA A 30 16.02 4.21 10.95
C ALA A 30 16.66 5.55 10.54
N VAL A 31 16.75 6.48 11.49
CA VAL A 31 17.37 7.79 11.34
C VAL A 31 18.47 7.93 12.37
N GLU A 32 19.66 8.32 11.93
CA GLU A 32 20.82 8.52 12.81
C GLU A 32 21.14 9.99 12.94
N GLY A 33 21.51 10.42 14.16
CA GLY A 33 21.82 11.82 14.40
C GLY A 33 22.36 12.11 15.80
N THR A 34 22.48 13.37 16.12
CA THR A 34 22.85 13.87 17.46
C THR A 34 21.60 14.26 18.21
N LEU A 35 21.41 13.68 19.39
CA LEU A 35 20.27 13.95 20.25
C LEU A 35 20.65 15.01 21.30
N THR A 36 19.83 16.05 21.41
CA THR A 36 19.96 17.10 22.43
C THR A 36 18.64 17.33 23.15
N LYS A 37 18.69 17.70 24.42
CA LYS A 37 17.48 18.11 25.13
C LYS A 37 16.91 19.39 24.52
N PHE A 38 15.60 19.42 24.36
CA PHE A 38 14.87 20.55 23.78
C PHE A 38 13.67 20.89 24.64
N THR A 39 13.51 22.16 24.97
CA THR A 39 12.46 22.61 25.90
C THR A 39 11.61 23.68 25.24
N VAL A 40 10.31 23.50 25.28
CA VAL A 40 9.28 24.52 25.04
C VAL A 40 8.62 24.90 26.38
N PRO A 41 7.89 26.01 26.48
CA PRO A 41 7.35 26.47 27.79
C PRO A 41 6.56 25.40 28.54
N SER A 42 5.81 24.52 27.85
CA SER A 42 4.99 23.50 28.49
C SER A 42 5.67 22.13 28.67
N ARG A 43 6.77 21.83 27.95
CA ARG A 43 7.36 20.50 27.91
C ARG A 43 8.84 20.50 27.56
N THR A 44 9.55 19.52 28.12
CA THR A 44 10.88 19.12 27.68
C THR A 44 10.79 17.85 26.85
N GLY A 45 11.54 17.76 25.79
CA GLY A 45 11.67 16.61 24.92
C GLY A 45 13.07 16.53 24.32
N TRP A 46 13.17 15.95 23.16
CA TRP A 46 14.42 15.72 22.45
C TRP A 46 14.39 16.32 21.06
N LYS A 47 15.51 16.87 20.62
CA LYS A 47 15.78 17.28 19.23
C LYS A 47 16.84 16.35 18.67
N LEU A 48 16.52 15.61 17.61
CA LEU A 48 17.47 14.86 16.81
C LEU A 48 17.90 15.74 15.63
N SER A 49 19.19 16.01 15.51
CA SER A 49 19.78 16.68 14.34
C SER A 49 20.48 15.65 13.47
N VAL A 50 20.02 15.52 12.22
CA VAL A 50 20.56 14.58 11.21
C VAL A 50 21.68 15.27 10.43
N ALA A 51 22.64 14.49 9.92
CA ALA A 51 23.81 15.03 9.21
C ALA A 51 23.47 15.85 7.93
N ASP A 52 22.30 15.59 7.33
CA ASP A 52 21.79 16.29 6.15
C ASP A 52 21.05 17.60 6.47
N GLY A 53 21.06 18.04 7.74
CA GLY A 53 20.43 19.27 8.21
C GLY A 53 18.95 19.11 8.61
N ARG A 54 18.35 17.96 8.43
CA ARG A 54 16.98 17.70 8.91
C ARG A 54 16.96 17.62 10.43
N VAL A 55 15.83 18.00 11.02
CA VAL A 55 15.57 17.89 12.45
C VAL A 55 14.32 17.08 12.72
N LEU A 56 14.27 16.41 13.87
CA LEU A 56 13.10 15.66 14.35
C LEU A 56 12.95 15.95 15.85
N TYR A 57 11.73 16.25 16.28
CA TYR A 57 11.40 16.45 17.69
C TYR A 57 10.67 15.26 18.26
N VAL A 58 11.01 14.86 19.48
CA VAL A 58 10.36 13.75 20.19
C VAL A 58 9.93 14.23 21.58
N PHE A 59 8.65 14.10 21.90
CA PHE A 59 8.09 14.46 23.19
C PHE A 59 7.34 13.28 23.80
N ALA A 60 7.53 12.99 25.09
CA ALA A 60 6.78 11.96 25.80
C ALA A 60 5.29 12.29 25.92
N LYS A 61 4.97 13.58 25.99
CA LYS A 61 3.58 14.11 25.97
C LYS A 61 3.54 15.32 25.06
N ALA A 62 2.43 15.50 24.35
CA ALA A 62 2.26 16.61 23.43
C ALA A 62 2.47 17.97 24.12
N PRO A 63 3.24 18.90 23.53
CA PRO A 63 3.26 20.31 23.94
C PRO A 63 1.88 20.95 23.79
N LEU A 64 1.65 22.07 24.46
CA LEU A 64 0.43 22.86 24.30
C LEU A 64 0.36 23.42 22.88
N GLU A 65 -0.87 23.70 22.42
CA GLU A 65 -1.11 24.32 21.14
C GLU A 65 -0.38 25.68 21.04
N GLY A 66 0.25 25.97 19.88
CA GLY A 66 1.05 27.16 19.67
C GLY A 66 2.48 27.10 20.23
N GLN A 67 2.87 26.04 20.96
CA GLN A 67 4.22 25.85 21.49
C GLN A 67 5.02 24.77 20.77
N MET A 68 4.46 24.17 19.72
CA MET A 68 5.15 23.16 18.93
C MET A 68 6.24 23.79 18.06
N PRO A 69 7.41 23.12 17.93
CA PRO A 69 8.41 23.50 16.92
C PRO A 69 7.77 23.49 15.51
N ASN A 70 8.20 24.41 14.64
CA ASN A 70 7.69 24.55 13.28
C ASN A 70 8.72 24.25 12.19
N ASP A 71 9.95 23.94 12.58
CA ASP A 71 11.09 23.68 11.70
C ASP A 71 11.37 22.20 11.45
N GLY A 72 10.51 21.29 11.95
CA GLY A 72 10.66 19.85 11.73
C GLY A 72 9.46 19.01 12.19
N PRO A 73 9.43 17.71 11.81
CA PRO A 73 8.42 16.78 12.27
C PRO A 73 8.47 16.55 13.77
N ILE A 74 7.31 16.25 14.37
CA ILE A 74 7.15 16.05 15.81
C ILE A 74 6.54 14.66 16.06
N LEU A 75 7.23 13.84 16.86
CA LEU A 75 6.83 12.51 17.23
C LEU A 75 6.45 12.46 18.72
N LEU A 76 5.36 11.77 19.03
CA LEU A 76 4.99 11.43 20.40
C LEU A 76 5.65 10.11 20.77
N GLY A 77 6.64 10.15 21.66
CA GLY A 77 7.41 9.00 22.08
C GLY A 77 8.33 9.36 23.23
N ASP A 78 8.94 8.38 23.85
CA ASP A 78 9.87 8.57 24.97
C ASP A 78 11.27 8.04 24.60
N ILE A 79 12.29 8.77 25.02
CA ILE A 79 13.70 8.41 24.82
C ILE A 79 14.40 8.50 26.17
N ALA A 80 14.96 7.39 26.64
CA ALA A 80 15.75 7.36 27.87
C ALA A 80 17.06 8.11 27.69
N ASP A 81 17.50 8.82 28.74
CA ASP A 81 18.82 9.47 28.77
C ASP A 81 19.93 8.44 28.51
N GLY A 82 20.84 8.76 27.59
CA GLY A 82 21.98 7.91 27.25
C GLY A 82 21.66 6.75 26.30
N ALA A 83 20.42 6.65 25.79
CA ALA A 83 20.09 5.63 24.81
C ALA A 83 20.90 5.82 23.51
N VAL A 84 21.34 4.72 22.91
CA VAL A 84 22.07 4.71 21.63
C VAL A 84 21.22 4.21 20.47
N GLU A 85 20.17 3.43 20.76
CA GLU A 85 19.20 2.94 19.79
C GLU A 85 17.81 2.89 20.45
N VAL A 86 16.79 3.43 19.77
CA VAL A 86 15.40 3.44 20.25
C VAL A 86 14.45 3.14 19.10
N ASP A 87 13.53 2.20 19.32
CA ASP A 87 12.45 1.87 18.37
C ASP A 87 11.18 2.66 18.70
N LEU A 88 10.90 3.67 17.90
CA LEU A 88 9.69 4.49 17.95
C LEU A 88 8.70 4.14 16.82
N SER A 89 8.89 3.02 16.11
CA SER A 89 8.09 2.63 14.94
C SER A 89 6.58 2.51 15.22
N LYS A 90 6.19 2.27 16.47
CA LYS A 90 4.79 2.18 16.93
C LYS A 90 4.25 3.50 17.50
N CYS A 91 5.08 4.52 17.59
CA CYS A 91 4.71 5.83 18.11
C CYS A 91 3.89 6.63 17.09
N LYS A 92 3.28 7.72 17.54
CA LYS A 92 2.38 8.54 16.73
C LYS A 92 3.04 9.87 16.35
N TRP A 93 2.97 10.22 15.08
CA TRP A 93 3.30 11.57 14.62
C TRP A 93 2.27 12.59 15.17
N LEU A 94 2.74 13.65 15.78
CA LEU A 94 1.95 14.84 16.10
C LEU A 94 1.91 15.82 14.93
N ALA A 95 3.06 15.99 14.26
CA ALA A 95 3.18 16.78 13.05
C ALA A 95 4.22 16.14 12.11
N HIS A 96 3.89 16.07 10.84
CA HIS A 96 4.83 15.65 9.79
C HIS A 96 4.34 16.22 8.45
N PRO A 97 5.22 16.74 7.57
CA PRO A 97 4.81 17.32 6.28
C PRO A 97 4.03 16.35 5.37
N GLY A 98 4.28 15.05 5.49
CA GLY A 98 3.59 14.02 4.72
C GLY A 98 2.27 13.53 5.30
N LEU A 99 1.83 14.00 6.47
CA LEU A 99 0.56 13.58 7.05
C LEU A 99 -0.61 14.25 6.32
N GLY A 100 -1.55 13.43 5.82
CA GLY A 100 -2.75 13.94 5.17
C GLY A 100 -2.53 14.58 3.79
N THR A 101 -1.30 14.60 3.28
CA THR A 101 -0.92 15.24 2.01
C THR A 101 -0.50 14.21 0.95
N GLY A 102 -1.08 13.02 1.00
CA GLY A 102 -0.78 11.96 0.03
C GLY A 102 -1.28 12.27 -1.38
N PRO A 103 -0.66 11.67 -2.41
CA PRO A 103 -1.10 11.80 -3.78
C PRO A 103 -2.49 11.20 -3.97
N THR A 104 -3.20 11.68 -4.97
CA THR A 104 -4.44 11.04 -5.43
C THR A 104 -4.14 9.70 -6.09
N ALA A 105 -5.17 8.87 -6.27
CA ALA A 105 -5.05 7.61 -7.00
C ALA A 105 -4.57 7.83 -8.45
N GLU A 106 -4.95 8.92 -9.09
CA GLU A 106 -4.53 9.29 -10.44
C GLU A 106 -3.05 9.67 -10.47
N GLN A 107 -2.60 10.57 -9.59
CA GLN A 107 -1.20 10.94 -9.47
C GLN A 107 -0.29 9.73 -9.15
N ALA A 108 -0.76 8.83 -8.29
CA ALA A 108 -0.04 7.58 -8.02
C ALA A 108 0.12 6.76 -9.30
N ARG A 109 -0.96 6.53 -10.05
CA ARG A 109 -0.95 5.79 -11.31
C ARG A 109 -0.05 6.45 -12.37
N GLU A 110 -0.12 7.76 -12.54
CA GLU A 110 0.72 8.49 -13.49
C GLU A 110 2.21 8.30 -13.21
N SER A 111 2.61 8.22 -11.94
CA SER A 111 4.00 7.97 -11.54
C SER A 111 4.52 6.59 -11.94
N TRP A 112 3.65 5.66 -12.33
CA TRP A 112 4.02 4.29 -12.74
C TRP A 112 4.41 4.21 -14.22
N PHE A 113 4.12 5.26 -15.01
CA PHE A 113 4.42 5.27 -16.43
C PHE A 113 5.92 5.09 -16.69
N ALA A 114 6.28 4.08 -17.48
CA ALA A 114 7.65 3.70 -17.83
C ALA A 114 8.60 3.52 -16.60
N ALA A 115 8.02 3.23 -15.41
CA ALA A 115 8.76 3.21 -14.16
C ALA A 115 9.09 1.78 -13.65
N PHE A 116 8.61 0.75 -14.34
CA PHE A 116 8.81 -0.65 -13.98
C PHE A 116 9.94 -1.29 -14.79
N ASN A 117 10.90 -1.93 -14.09
CA ASN A 117 12.01 -2.66 -14.70
C ASN A 117 11.75 -4.16 -14.60
N PHE A 118 11.69 -4.84 -15.76
CA PHE A 118 11.52 -6.30 -15.85
C PHE A 118 12.86 -7.00 -15.62
N ILE A 119 13.34 -7.01 -14.38
CA ILE A 119 14.65 -7.55 -14.00
C ILE A 119 14.47 -8.77 -13.11
N GLY A 120 15.00 -9.92 -13.54
CA GLY A 120 15.06 -11.17 -12.77
C GLY A 120 16.24 -11.22 -11.80
N GLU A 121 16.14 -12.07 -10.79
CA GLU A 121 17.18 -12.27 -9.77
C GLU A 121 18.54 -12.72 -10.34
N ASP A 122 18.54 -13.35 -11.51
CA ASP A 122 19.73 -13.79 -12.25
C ASP A 122 20.48 -12.66 -12.97
N GLN A 123 19.90 -11.48 -13.06
CA GLN A 123 20.46 -10.28 -13.70
C GLN A 123 21.00 -9.28 -12.67
N LEU A 124 20.95 -9.61 -11.38
CA LEU A 124 21.24 -8.70 -10.29
C LEU A 124 22.73 -8.67 -9.92
N ARG A 125 23.16 -7.53 -9.42
CA ARG A 125 24.42 -7.42 -8.67
C ARG A 125 24.21 -7.89 -7.23
N GLU A 126 25.31 -8.25 -6.57
CA GLU A 126 25.24 -8.65 -5.17
C GLU A 126 24.49 -7.63 -4.30
N GLY A 127 23.56 -8.11 -3.49
CA GLY A 127 22.76 -7.30 -2.58
C GLY A 127 21.55 -6.60 -3.19
N GLN A 128 21.34 -6.64 -4.51
CA GLN A 128 20.14 -6.11 -5.14
C GLN A 128 18.94 -7.07 -5.03
N VAL A 129 17.73 -6.51 -5.17
CA VAL A 129 16.46 -7.26 -5.12
C VAL A 129 15.72 -7.08 -6.44
N GLY A 130 15.34 -8.19 -7.08
CA GLY A 130 14.54 -8.25 -8.30
C GLY A 130 13.44 -9.30 -8.20
N LEU A 131 12.80 -9.61 -9.32
CA LEU A 131 11.79 -10.65 -9.40
C LEU A 131 12.44 -12.03 -9.44
N ARG A 132 11.88 -12.99 -8.71
CA ARG A 132 12.23 -14.40 -8.86
C ARG A 132 11.83 -14.91 -10.24
N ARG A 133 12.52 -15.92 -10.78
CA ARG A 133 12.19 -16.50 -12.09
C ARG A 133 10.70 -16.84 -12.28
N PRO A 134 10.00 -17.49 -11.32
CA PRO A 134 8.57 -17.77 -11.46
C PRO A 134 7.72 -16.48 -11.53
N GLN A 135 8.09 -15.44 -10.79
CA GLN A 135 7.38 -14.15 -10.80
C GLN A 135 7.54 -13.43 -12.15
N LEU A 136 8.77 -13.37 -12.65
CA LEU A 136 9.06 -12.74 -13.95
C LEU A 136 8.38 -13.50 -15.09
N GLY A 137 8.45 -14.83 -15.10
CA GLY A 137 7.76 -15.65 -16.09
C GLY A 137 6.24 -15.47 -16.07
N ALA A 138 5.64 -15.47 -14.86
CA ALA A 138 4.22 -15.22 -14.69
C ALA A 138 3.83 -13.81 -15.17
N LEU A 139 4.62 -12.79 -14.86
CA LEU A 139 4.37 -11.41 -15.28
C LEU A 139 4.38 -11.28 -16.81
N HIS A 140 5.35 -11.86 -17.50
CA HIS A 140 5.38 -11.87 -18.96
C HIS A 140 4.18 -12.61 -19.57
N ALA A 141 3.78 -13.74 -18.97
CA ALA A 141 2.60 -14.49 -19.42
C ALA A 141 1.32 -13.68 -19.24
N ILE A 142 1.16 -12.95 -18.13
CA ILE A 142 0.02 -12.07 -17.87
C ILE A 142 -0.06 -10.97 -18.91
N HIS A 143 1.04 -10.27 -19.20
CA HIS A 143 1.06 -9.20 -20.20
C HIS A 143 0.80 -9.72 -21.61
N ALA A 144 1.39 -10.85 -22.00
CA ALA A 144 1.12 -11.50 -23.27
C ALA A 144 -0.36 -11.89 -23.41
N HIS A 145 -0.96 -12.42 -22.34
CA HIS A 145 -2.38 -12.75 -22.33
C HIS A 145 -3.24 -11.48 -22.47
N TRP A 146 -3.01 -10.46 -21.66
CA TRP A 146 -3.78 -9.21 -21.69
C TRP A 146 -3.66 -8.43 -23.01
N SER A 147 -2.56 -8.60 -23.74
CA SER A 147 -2.37 -7.94 -25.03
C SER A 147 -3.17 -8.59 -26.17
N THR A 148 -3.58 -9.85 -26.00
CA THR A 148 -4.20 -10.64 -27.09
C THR A 148 -5.59 -11.16 -26.73
N LYS A 149 -5.95 -11.24 -25.46
CA LYS A 149 -7.19 -11.86 -24.98
C LYS A 149 -7.87 -11.02 -23.89
N SER A 150 -9.19 -11.17 -23.80
CA SER A 150 -10.04 -10.57 -22.78
C SER A 150 -10.63 -11.59 -21.79
N ASP A 151 -10.33 -12.88 -21.95
CA ASP A 151 -10.75 -13.91 -21.03
C ASP A 151 -9.89 -13.96 -19.75
N VAL A 152 -10.28 -14.81 -18.81
CA VAL A 152 -9.59 -14.93 -17.51
C VAL A 152 -8.18 -15.48 -17.69
N ALA A 153 -7.18 -14.75 -17.21
CA ALA A 153 -5.81 -15.24 -17.08
C ALA A 153 -5.70 -16.08 -15.79
N THR A 154 -5.31 -17.34 -15.89
CA THR A 154 -5.06 -18.17 -14.71
C THR A 154 -3.57 -18.46 -14.58
N VAL A 155 -2.99 -18.03 -13.48
CA VAL A 155 -1.58 -18.24 -13.16
C VAL A 155 -1.44 -19.18 -11.97
N VAL A 156 -0.82 -20.30 -12.19
CA VAL A 156 -0.56 -21.29 -11.13
C VAL A 156 0.89 -21.12 -10.66
N MET A 157 1.05 -20.72 -9.41
CA MET A 157 2.36 -20.56 -8.78
C MET A 157 2.41 -21.33 -7.46
N PRO A 158 3.48 -22.09 -7.17
CA PRO A 158 3.64 -22.77 -5.89
C PRO A 158 3.54 -21.81 -4.70
N THR A 159 3.13 -22.31 -3.54
CA THR A 159 3.13 -21.52 -2.30
C THR A 159 4.53 -21.03 -1.97
N GLY A 160 4.66 -19.79 -1.50
CA GLY A 160 5.94 -19.17 -1.17
C GLY A 160 6.74 -18.58 -2.35
N THR A 161 6.28 -18.75 -3.60
CA THR A 161 6.96 -18.17 -4.78
C THR A 161 6.68 -16.69 -5.02
N GLY A 162 5.78 -16.09 -4.23
CA GLY A 162 5.49 -14.67 -4.26
C GLY A 162 4.35 -14.27 -5.19
N LYS A 163 3.22 -14.98 -5.14
CA LYS A 163 1.98 -14.63 -5.88
C LYS A 163 1.59 -13.17 -5.70
N THR A 164 1.58 -12.68 -4.47
CA THR A 164 1.22 -11.28 -4.16
C THR A 164 2.17 -10.28 -4.81
N GLU A 165 3.47 -10.54 -4.77
CA GLU A 165 4.47 -9.69 -5.43
C GLU A 165 4.28 -9.68 -6.95
N THR A 166 3.83 -10.78 -7.55
CA THR A 166 3.47 -10.84 -8.97
C THR A 166 2.23 -9.99 -9.27
N MET A 167 1.21 -10.01 -8.39
CA MET A 167 0.04 -9.11 -8.53
C MET A 167 0.43 -7.63 -8.43
N LEU A 168 1.32 -7.28 -7.50
CA LEU A 168 1.87 -5.92 -7.37
C LEU A 168 2.60 -5.49 -8.65
N ALA A 169 3.46 -6.37 -9.16
CA ALA A 169 4.20 -6.12 -10.40
C ALA A 169 3.26 -5.96 -11.59
N ALA A 170 2.25 -6.82 -11.74
CA ALA A 170 1.25 -6.75 -12.81
C ALA A 170 0.44 -5.45 -12.74
N MET A 171 0.05 -4.99 -11.53
CA MET A 171 -0.66 -3.74 -11.34
C MET A 171 0.16 -2.54 -11.83
N ILE A 172 1.42 -2.43 -11.39
CA ILE A 172 2.29 -1.29 -11.72
C ILE A 172 2.68 -1.32 -13.20
N SER A 173 3.21 -2.45 -13.69
CA SER A 173 3.69 -2.57 -15.07
C SER A 173 2.55 -2.53 -16.09
N GLY A 174 1.35 -2.97 -15.72
CA GLY A 174 0.13 -2.88 -16.52
C GLY A 174 -0.59 -1.54 -16.42
N MET A 175 -0.09 -0.58 -15.66
CA MET A 175 -0.73 0.73 -15.45
C MET A 175 -2.20 0.62 -15.04
N CYS A 176 -2.55 -0.36 -14.22
CA CYS A 176 -3.93 -0.64 -13.84
C CYS A 176 -4.56 0.57 -13.14
N THR A 177 -5.63 1.12 -13.68
CA THR A 177 -6.27 2.32 -13.11
C THR A 177 -6.88 2.01 -11.75
N ARG A 178 -7.62 0.90 -11.67
CA ARG A 178 -8.21 0.42 -10.41
C ARG A 178 -8.32 -1.09 -10.41
N VAL A 179 -7.76 -1.69 -9.38
CA VAL A 179 -7.75 -3.13 -9.18
C VAL A 179 -8.63 -3.49 -7.99
N MET A 180 -9.57 -4.40 -8.18
CA MET A 180 -10.23 -5.07 -7.07
C MET A 180 -9.50 -6.37 -6.77
N VAL A 181 -9.11 -6.58 -5.52
CA VAL A 181 -8.42 -7.80 -5.07
C VAL A 181 -9.35 -8.58 -4.15
N ILE A 182 -9.61 -9.82 -4.52
CA ILE A 182 -10.46 -10.73 -3.74
C ILE A 182 -9.61 -11.76 -3.04
N VAL A 183 -9.86 -11.93 -1.75
CA VAL A 183 -9.19 -12.89 -0.89
C VAL A 183 -10.20 -13.75 -0.12
N PRO A 184 -9.83 -14.96 0.35
CA PRO A 184 -10.77 -15.84 1.03
C PRO A 184 -11.15 -15.39 2.44
N THR A 185 -10.26 -14.71 3.19
CA THR A 185 -10.47 -14.40 4.61
C THR A 185 -10.15 -12.94 4.97
N ASP A 186 -10.70 -12.46 6.08
CA ASP A 186 -10.44 -11.13 6.62
C ASP A 186 -8.97 -10.94 7.02
N ALA A 187 -8.32 -11.97 7.56
CA ALA A 187 -6.91 -11.94 7.89
C ALA A 187 -6.05 -11.70 6.63
N LEU A 188 -6.36 -12.40 5.53
CA LEU A 188 -5.70 -12.20 4.25
C LEU A 188 -6.03 -10.84 3.64
N ARG A 189 -7.26 -10.31 3.81
CA ARG A 189 -7.60 -8.95 3.39
C ARG A 189 -6.64 -7.94 3.98
N THR A 190 -6.42 -7.98 5.29
CA THR A 190 -5.49 -7.08 5.97
C THR A 190 -4.06 -7.27 5.49
N GLN A 191 -3.60 -8.50 5.39
CA GLN A 191 -2.24 -8.82 4.95
C GLN A 191 -1.97 -8.36 3.51
N ILE A 192 -2.88 -8.64 2.59
CA ILE A 192 -2.76 -8.25 1.19
C ILE A 192 -2.86 -6.73 1.03
N ALA A 193 -3.79 -6.07 1.73
CA ALA A 193 -3.87 -4.62 1.72
C ALA A 193 -2.55 -3.96 2.16
N LEU A 194 -1.91 -4.46 3.22
CA LEU A 194 -0.60 -3.98 3.67
C LEU A 194 0.51 -4.18 2.63
N LYS A 195 0.47 -5.29 1.88
CA LYS A 195 1.40 -5.53 0.78
C LYS A 195 1.23 -4.52 -0.36
N PHE A 196 0.00 -4.26 -0.79
CA PHE A 196 -0.29 -3.22 -1.78
C PHE A 196 0.09 -1.83 -1.26
N PHE A 197 -0.23 -1.54 -0.02
CA PHE A 197 0.09 -0.29 0.65
C PHE A 197 1.59 0.04 0.66
N SER A 198 2.44 -0.96 0.91
CA SER A 198 3.91 -0.81 0.94
C SER A 198 4.58 -0.98 -0.42
N LEU A 199 3.91 -1.62 -1.40
CA LEU A 199 4.47 -2.19 -2.62
C LEU A 199 5.49 -3.31 -2.38
N GLY A 200 5.52 -3.90 -1.19
CA GLY A 200 6.33 -5.08 -0.86
C GLY A 200 7.77 -4.99 -1.35
N ILE A 201 8.24 -6.03 -2.03
CA ILE A 201 9.61 -6.08 -2.57
C ILE A 201 9.89 -5.02 -3.65
N LEU A 202 8.85 -4.52 -4.34
CA LEU A 202 9.04 -3.54 -5.42
C LEU A 202 9.64 -2.23 -4.90
N LYS A 203 9.30 -1.83 -3.67
CA LYS A 203 9.82 -0.64 -2.99
C LYS A 203 10.81 -0.96 -1.86
N HIS A 204 11.37 -2.18 -1.85
CA HIS A 204 12.46 -2.52 -0.93
C HIS A 204 13.67 -1.59 -1.19
N PRO A 205 14.42 -1.13 -0.16
CA PRO A 205 15.55 -0.20 -0.34
C PRO A 205 16.63 -0.66 -1.35
N ARG A 206 16.79 -1.97 -1.52
CA ARG A 206 17.73 -2.58 -2.47
C ARG A 206 17.06 -3.02 -3.78
N SER A 207 15.78 -2.71 -3.97
CA SER A 207 15.05 -3.09 -5.18
C SER A 207 15.45 -2.21 -6.36
N VAL A 208 15.63 -2.86 -7.51
CA VAL A 208 15.86 -2.20 -8.80
C VAL A 208 14.63 -2.24 -9.71
N LEU A 209 13.50 -2.71 -9.19
CA LEU A 209 12.28 -2.98 -9.95
C LEU A 209 11.49 -1.71 -10.29
N LEU A 210 11.61 -0.66 -9.49
CA LEU A 210 10.88 0.59 -9.68
C LEU A 210 11.82 1.80 -9.71
N ALA A 211 11.48 2.78 -10.54
CA ALA A 211 12.08 4.11 -10.48
C ALA A 211 11.86 4.77 -9.11
N ALA A 212 12.77 5.62 -8.68
CA ALA A 212 12.74 6.23 -7.34
C ALA A 212 11.48 7.08 -7.08
N ASN A 213 10.98 7.77 -8.11
CA ASN A 213 9.83 8.68 -8.08
C ASN A 213 8.46 7.99 -8.07
N VAL A 214 8.40 6.65 -8.18
CA VAL A 214 7.14 5.91 -8.14
C VAL A 214 6.42 6.15 -6.82
N LEU A 215 5.20 6.63 -6.89
CA LEU A 215 4.32 6.82 -5.74
C LEU A 215 3.60 5.50 -5.39
N ARG A 216 3.33 5.31 -4.11
CA ARG A 216 2.56 4.16 -3.63
C ARG A 216 1.08 4.34 -3.93
N PRO A 217 0.34 3.25 -4.19
CA PRO A 217 -1.09 3.31 -4.47
C PRO A 217 -1.89 3.80 -3.26
N VAL A 218 -3.03 4.40 -3.54
CA VAL A 218 -4.11 4.57 -2.54
C VAL A 218 -4.86 3.24 -2.46
N VAL A 219 -4.87 2.63 -1.29
CA VAL A 219 -5.46 1.31 -1.03
C VAL A 219 -6.67 1.45 -0.14
N GLY A 220 -7.80 0.91 -0.58
CA GLY A 220 -9.02 0.76 0.21
C GLY A 220 -9.21 -0.68 0.67
N THR A 221 -9.77 -0.87 1.87
CA THR A 221 -10.35 -2.15 2.28
C THR A 221 -11.86 -2.03 2.34
N LEU A 222 -12.57 -3.01 1.78
CA LEU A 222 -14.02 -3.11 1.93
C LEU A 222 -14.31 -4.14 3.01
N GLU A 223 -14.83 -3.68 4.15
CA GLU A 223 -15.03 -4.48 5.38
C GLU A 223 -16.49 -4.68 5.72
N LYS A 224 -17.35 -3.80 5.24
CA LYS A 224 -18.80 -3.89 5.38
C LYS A 224 -19.44 -3.81 4.00
N ARG A 225 -20.59 -4.46 3.87
CA ARG A 225 -21.33 -4.54 2.62
C ARG A 225 -21.95 -3.19 2.26
N PRO A 226 -21.63 -2.59 1.12
CA PRO A 226 -22.40 -1.47 0.59
C PRO A 226 -23.81 -1.90 0.21
N THR A 227 -24.76 -1.02 0.39
CA THR A 227 -26.18 -1.24 0.09
C THR A 227 -26.67 -0.39 -1.09
N ALA A 228 -25.90 0.66 -1.43
CA ALA A 228 -26.18 1.58 -2.53
C ALA A 228 -24.95 1.79 -3.41
N VAL A 229 -25.16 2.21 -4.64
CA VAL A 229 -24.08 2.44 -5.63
C VAL A 229 -23.22 3.65 -5.27
N GLU A 230 -23.81 4.66 -4.65
CA GLU A 230 -23.13 5.87 -4.18
C GLU A 230 -22.04 5.55 -3.13
N GLU A 231 -22.30 4.55 -2.29
CA GLU A 231 -21.38 4.06 -1.28
C GLU A 231 -20.15 3.39 -1.92
N VAL A 232 -20.36 2.69 -3.04
CA VAL A 232 -19.27 2.14 -3.85
C VAL A 232 -18.45 3.27 -4.49
N ASP A 233 -19.12 4.27 -5.06
CA ASP A 233 -18.47 5.43 -5.67
C ASP A 233 -17.57 6.16 -4.69
N GLU A 234 -18.05 6.42 -3.48
CA GLU A 234 -17.30 7.13 -2.43
C GLU A 234 -15.96 6.42 -2.09
N LEU A 235 -15.97 5.10 -1.96
CA LEU A 235 -14.77 4.33 -1.64
C LEU A 235 -13.90 4.13 -2.88
N PHE A 236 -14.48 3.64 -3.97
CA PHE A 236 -13.71 3.13 -5.11
C PHE A 236 -13.01 4.25 -5.88
N ARG A 237 -13.68 5.41 -6.07
CA ARG A 237 -13.08 6.53 -6.85
C ARG A 237 -11.83 7.10 -6.20
N ARG A 238 -11.66 6.91 -4.90
CA ARG A 238 -10.50 7.40 -4.15
C ARG A 238 -9.30 6.45 -4.18
N CYS A 239 -9.46 5.21 -4.68
CA CYS A 239 -8.46 4.15 -4.55
C CYS A 239 -7.94 3.67 -5.90
N ASN A 240 -6.66 3.24 -5.92
CA ASN A 240 -6.09 2.42 -7.00
C ASN A 240 -6.39 0.94 -6.77
N VAL A 241 -6.49 0.52 -5.50
CA VAL A 241 -6.68 -0.87 -5.10
C VAL A 241 -7.78 -0.96 -4.07
N ILE A 242 -8.70 -1.88 -4.24
CA ILE A 242 -9.71 -2.23 -3.22
C ILE A 242 -9.54 -3.71 -2.87
N VAL A 243 -9.28 -4.02 -1.61
CA VAL A 243 -9.14 -5.40 -1.12
C VAL A 243 -10.37 -5.78 -0.31
N THR A 244 -10.99 -6.91 -0.65
CA THR A 244 -12.16 -7.44 0.06
C THR A 244 -12.19 -8.95 0.06
N THR A 245 -13.13 -9.54 0.80
CA THR A 245 -13.33 -10.99 0.82
C THR A 245 -14.39 -11.43 -0.19
N SER A 246 -14.22 -12.66 -0.71
CA SER A 246 -15.20 -13.28 -1.60
C SER A 246 -16.60 -13.38 -0.96
N ALA A 247 -16.66 -13.66 0.34
CA ALA A 247 -17.91 -13.75 1.09
C ALA A 247 -18.65 -12.40 1.18
N LEU A 248 -17.90 -11.29 1.31
CA LEU A 248 -18.51 -9.95 1.36
C LEU A 248 -18.97 -9.51 -0.03
N ALA A 249 -18.10 -9.60 -1.02
CA ALA A 249 -18.39 -9.18 -2.39
C ALA A 249 -19.56 -9.97 -3.00
N GLY A 250 -19.60 -11.30 -2.78
CA GLY A 250 -20.67 -12.17 -3.28
C GLY A 250 -22.05 -11.93 -2.63
N LYS A 251 -22.09 -11.31 -1.45
CA LYS A 251 -23.35 -10.96 -0.76
C LYS A 251 -23.92 -9.58 -1.12
N CYS A 252 -23.20 -8.77 -1.88
CA CYS A 252 -23.73 -7.50 -2.37
C CYS A 252 -24.85 -7.72 -3.39
N SER A 253 -25.75 -6.75 -3.53
CA SER A 253 -26.77 -6.79 -4.58
C SER A 253 -26.13 -6.79 -5.97
N HIS A 254 -26.85 -7.28 -6.96
CA HIS A 254 -26.37 -7.31 -8.34
C HIS A 254 -25.97 -5.91 -8.84
N GLU A 255 -26.77 -4.91 -8.56
CA GLU A 255 -26.53 -3.52 -8.92
C GLU A 255 -25.21 -2.98 -8.32
N VAL A 256 -24.96 -3.25 -7.03
CA VAL A 256 -23.72 -2.90 -6.35
C VAL A 256 -22.53 -3.61 -6.97
N GLN A 257 -22.68 -4.90 -7.30
CA GLN A 257 -21.62 -5.68 -7.96
C GLN A 257 -21.30 -5.13 -9.36
N VAL A 258 -22.30 -4.78 -10.15
CA VAL A 258 -22.14 -4.14 -11.47
C VAL A 258 -21.39 -2.82 -11.29
N ARG A 259 -21.77 -2.00 -10.31
CA ARG A 259 -21.09 -0.73 -10.06
C ARG A 259 -19.63 -0.89 -9.66
N MET A 260 -19.30 -1.89 -8.82
CA MET A 260 -17.92 -2.25 -8.51
C MET A 260 -17.14 -2.61 -9.77
N ALA A 261 -17.73 -3.41 -10.67
CA ALA A 261 -17.11 -3.81 -11.92
C ALA A 261 -16.90 -2.62 -12.87
N GLU A 262 -17.87 -1.73 -13.02
CA GLU A 262 -17.75 -0.51 -13.86
C GLU A 262 -16.60 0.39 -13.44
N LEU A 263 -16.37 0.52 -12.13
CA LEU A 263 -15.33 1.39 -11.59
C LEU A 263 -13.93 0.78 -11.64
N CYS A 264 -13.82 -0.54 -11.72
CA CYS A 264 -12.52 -1.22 -11.76
C CYS A 264 -12.10 -1.53 -13.21
N THR A 265 -10.80 -1.58 -13.47
CA THR A 265 -10.23 -2.05 -14.73
C THR A 265 -9.72 -3.49 -14.66
N HIS A 266 -9.44 -3.98 -13.46
CA HIS A 266 -8.89 -5.31 -13.21
C HIS A 266 -9.50 -5.94 -11.96
N LEU A 267 -9.68 -7.26 -12.01
CA LEU A 267 -10.05 -8.10 -10.87
C LEU A 267 -8.95 -9.12 -10.63
N PHE A 268 -8.31 -9.09 -9.47
CA PHE A 268 -7.34 -10.08 -9.03
C PHE A 268 -7.96 -10.99 -7.97
N ILE A 269 -7.76 -12.30 -8.11
CA ILE A 269 -8.34 -13.31 -7.23
C ILE A 269 -7.21 -14.13 -6.63
N ASP A 270 -6.94 -13.91 -5.34
CA ASP A 270 -5.98 -14.73 -4.62
C ASP A 270 -6.64 -16.02 -4.13
N GLU A 271 -5.89 -17.13 -4.19
CA GLU A 271 -6.37 -18.47 -3.81
C GLU A 271 -7.69 -18.86 -4.51
N ALA A 272 -7.75 -18.68 -5.83
CA ALA A 272 -8.95 -18.88 -6.66
C ALA A 272 -9.58 -20.28 -6.54
N HIS A 273 -8.83 -21.29 -6.08
CA HIS A 273 -9.33 -22.64 -5.84
C HIS A 273 -10.32 -22.74 -4.65
N HIS A 274 -10.31 -21.78 -3.74
CA HIS A 274 -11.32 -21.68 -2.67
C HIS A 274 -12.64 -21.04 -3.12
N ALA A 275 -12.73 -20.57 -4.36
CA ALA A 275 -13.85 -19.80 -4.90
C ALA A 275 -14.94 -20.66 -5.58
N ALA A 276 -15.22 -21.87 -5.08
CA ALA A 276 -16.16 -22.82 -5.70
C ALA A 276 -17.66 -22.56 -5.46
N ALA A 277 -18.03 -21.50 -4.68
CA ALA A 277 -19.43 -21.24 -4.38
C ALA A 277 -20.19 -20.64 -5.59
N PRO A 278 -21.47 -20.99 -5.85
CA PRO A 278 -22.28 -20.45 -6.96
C PRO A 278 -22.35 -18.92 -6.97
N THR A 279 -22.44 -18.27 -5.81
CA THR A 279 -22.44 -16.81 -5.66
C THR A 279 -21.16 -16.16 -6.18
N TRP A 280 -20.06 -16.88 -6.12
CA TRP A 280 -18.78 -16.45 -6.61
C TRP A 280 -18.69 -16.48 -8.15
N HIS A 281 -19.26 -17.50 -8.78
CA HIS A 281 -19.37 -17.58 -10.23
C HIS A 281 -20.22 -16.43 -10.79
N ALA A 282 -21.32 -16.09 -10.11
CA ALA A 282 -22.16 -14.95 -10.47
C ALA A 282 -21.39 -13.63 -10.39
N PHE A 283 -20.69 -13.37 -9.28
CA PHE A 283 -19.85 -12.19 -9.10
C PHE A 283 -18.77 -12.06 -10.17
N LYS A 284 -18.00 -13.15 -10.42
CA LYS A 284 -16.97 -13.17 -11.45
C LYS A 284 -17.56 -12.93 -12.84
N SER A 285 -18.76 -13.42 -13.12
CA SER A 285 -19.44 -13.18 -14.41
C SER A 285 -19.79 -11.71 -14.63
N VAL A 286 -20.20 -10.97 -13.59
CA VAL A 286 -20.44 -9.54 -13.67
C VAL A 286 -19.15 -8.82 -14.05
N PHE A 287 -18.05 -9.11 -13.39
CA PHE A 287 -16.75 -8.53 -13.72
C PHE A 287 -16.30 -8.93 -15.13
N LYS A 288 -16.46 -10.18 -15.53
CA LYS A 288 -16.11 -10.65 -16.86
C LYS A 288 -16.87 -9.95 -17.96
N ALA A 289 -18.14 -9.59 -17.74
CA ALA A 289 -18.95 -8.84 -18.71
C ALA A 289 -18.53 -7.37 -18.86
N GLN A 290 -18.02 -6.76 -17.79
CA GLN A 290 -17.65 -5.34 -17.69
C GLN A 290 -16.14 -5.11 -17.80
N MET A 291 -15.34 -6.09 -17.42
CA MET A 291 -13.91 -5.99 -17.23
C MET A 291 -13.12 -6.59 -18.36
N ARG A 292 -12.01 -5.99 -18.62
CA ARG A 292 -11.07 -6.45 -19.63
C ARG A 292 -10.15 -7.55 -19.12
N HIS A 293 -9.82 -7.54 -17.81
CA HIS A 293 -8.79 -8.40 -17.28
C HIS A 293 -9.16 -8.97 -15.89
N VAL A 294 -9.24 -10.29 -15.82
CA VAL A 294 -9.40 -11.04 -14.57
C VAL A 294 -8.18 -11.95 -14.40
N LEU A 295 -7.53 -11.89 -13.25
CA LEU A 295 -6.35 -12.67 -12.90
C LEU A 295 -6.64 -13.55 -11.68
#